data_dec11747ec85dd7b401c9552eedf07d1
#
_entry.id   dec11747ec85dd7b401c9552eedf07d1
#
_cell.length_a   1.000
_cell.length_b   1.000
_cell.length_c   1.000
_cell.angle_alpha   90.00
_cell.angle_beta   90.00
_cell.angle_gamma   90.00
#
_symmetry.space_group_name_H-M   'P 1'
#
loop_
_entity.id
_entity.type
_entity.pdbx_description
1 polymer ?
#
loop_
_entity_poly.entity_id
_entity_poly.type
_entity_poly.pdbx_seq_one_letter_code
_entity_poly.pdbx_strand_id
1 'polypeptide(L)'
;MRTFFDASVLVPLLNAQSPHHSQAESFWIEADARATSCHALAESYRTLTTLKHPLTPENARAALDDLAGKMELAPGTPQIYKEAIRRMADGGHAGAMIYDALHCVAAKELKSDKIVTRNKPQFDLFAGKIDVEALA
;
A
#
# COMPACT_ATOMS: atom_id res chain seq x y z
N MET A 1 3.15 8.79 -14.91
CA MET A 1 3.83 7.88 -13.97
C MET A 1 2.84 7.31 -12.98
N ARG A 2 2.77 6.00 -12.86
CA ARG A 2 1.86 5.35 -11.92
C ARG A 2 2.55 5.11 -10.58
N THR A 3 1.93 5.55 -9.50
CA THR A 3 2.42 5.40 -8.14
C THR A 3 1.54 4.41 -7.38
N PHE A 4 2.17 3.41 -6.79
CA PHE A 4 1.53 2.44 -5.92
C PHE A 4 1.67 2.91 -4.47
N PHE A 5 0.55 2.89 -3.74
CA PHE A 5 0.49 3.27 -2.32
C PHE A 5 0.11 2.05 -1.49
N ASP A 6 0.90 1.74 -0.48
CA ASP A 6 0.51 0.68 0.46
C ASP A 6 -0.31 1.26 1.62
N ALA A 7 -0.78 0.39 2.52
CA ALA A 7 -1.61 0.81 3.65
C ALA A 7 -0.89 1.80 4.57
N SER A 8 0.44 1.71 4.69
CA SER A 8 1.21 2.63 5.55
C SER A 8 1.15 4.08 5.08
N VAL A 9 0.73 4.31 3.83
CA VAL A 9 0.53 5.63 3.24
C VAL A 9 -0.96 5.98 3.14
N LEU A 10 -1.81 5.00 2.79
CA LEU A 10 -3.25 5.24 2.68
C LEU A 10 -3.86 5.66 4.02
N VAL A 11 -3.41 5.06 5.12
CA VAL A 11 -3.93 5.38 6.45
C VAL A 11 -3.65 6.85 6.82
N PRO A 12 -2.40 7.35 6.79
CA PRO A 12 -2.16 8.77 7.07
C PRO A 12 -2.81 9.70 6.06
N LEU A 13 -2.97 9.26 4.80
CA LEU A 13 -3.70 10.05 3.81
C LEU A 13 -5.15 10.30 4.24
N LEU A 14 -5.79 9.32 4.86
CA LEU A 14 -7.18 9.40 5.33
C LEU A 14 -7.29 9.85 6.79
N ASN A 15 -6.19 10.11 7.47
CA ASN A 15 -6.15 10.53 8.87
C ASN A 15 -5.44 11.89 8.98
N ALA A 16 -6.23 12.97 8.98
CA ALA A 16 -5.70 14.34 9.03
C ALA A 16 -4.91 14.65 10.31
N GLN A 17 -5.07 13.84 11.36
CA GLN A 17 -4.32 14.02 12.61
C GLN A 17 -2.96 13.34 12.60
N SER A 18 -2.67 12.52 11.57
CA SER A 18 -1.36 11.89 11.45
C SER A 18 -0.26 12.92 11.18
N PRO A 19 0.92 12.79 11.82
CA PRO A 19 2.07 13.63 11.46
C PRO A 19 2.57 13.39 10.03
N HIS A 20 2.17 12.31 9.40
CA HIS A 20 2.53 11.96 8.03
C HIS A 20 1.49 12.38 6.98
N HIS A 21 0.39 12.98 7.42
CA HIS A 21 -0.73 13.32 6.53
C HIS A 21 -0.32 14.23 5.37
N SER A 22 0.36 15.33 5.66
CA SER A 22 0.74 16.31 4.65
C SER A 22 1.66 15.72 3.59
N GLN A 23 2.61 14.89 3.98
CA GLN A 23 3.52 14.24 3.04
C GLN A 23 2.80 13.20 2.19
N ALA A 24 1.93 12.41 2.81
CA ALA A 24 1.09 11.45 2.08
C ALA A 24 0.24 12.15 1.03
N GLU A 25 -0.36 13.26 1.40
CA GLU A 25 -1.17 14.09 0.51
C GLU A 25 -0.35 14.63 -0.67
N SER A 26 0.88 15.07 -0.41
CA SER A 26 1.77 15.55 -1.47
C SER A 26 2.07 14.46 -2.49
N PHE A 27 2.41 13.25 -2.04
CA PHE A 27 2.63 12.12 -2.95
C PHE A 27 1.37 11.75 -3.74
N TRP A 28 0.22 11.84 -3.09
CA TRP A 28 -1.05 11.56 -3.75
C TRP A 28 -1.35 12.57 -4.87
N ILE A 29 -1.15 13.85 -4.60
CA ILE A 29 -1.41 14.93 -5.56
C ILE A 29 -0.42 14.86 -6.73
N GLU A 30 0.84 14.55 -6.47
CA GLU A 30 1.88 14.46 -7.51
C GLU A 30 1.70 13.27 -8.45
N ALA A 31 1.00 12.23 -8.03
CA ALA A 31 0.85 11.02 -8.84
C ALA A 31 -0.09 11.27 -10.02
N ASP A 32 0.36 10.92 -11.22
CA ASP A 32 -0.45 11.01 -12.44
C ASP A 32 -1.51 9.90 -12.47
N ALA A 33 -1.13 8.70 -12.08
CA ALA A 33 -1.99 7.55 -11.93
C ALA A 33 -1.70 6.89 -10.59
N ARG A 34 -2.73 6.36 -9.95
CA ARG A 34 -2.65 5.84 -8.58
C ARG A 34 -3.09 4.39 -8.54
N ALA A 35 -2.37 3.60 -7.75
CA ALA A 35 -2.60 2.16 -7.65
C ALA A 35 -2.43 1.70 -6.21
N THR A 36 -3.12 0.62 -5.87
CA THR A 36 -2.92 -0.12 -4.62
C THR A 36 -3.37 -1.57 -4.83
N SER A 37 -3.28 -2.38 -3.79
CA SER A 37 -3.81 -3.74 -3.80
C SER A 37 -5.14 -3.82 -3.05
N CYS A 38 -5.96 -4.81 -3.38
CA CYS A 38 -7.16 -5.08 -2.59
C CYS A 38 -6.80 -5.41 -1.13
N HIS A 39 -5.68 -6.08 -0.90
CA HIS A 39 -5.20 -6.38 0.44
C HIS A 39 -4.92 -5.10 1.26
N ALA A 40 -4.34 -4.07 0.62
CA ALA A 40 -4.07 -2.80 1.29
C ALA A 40 -5.35 -2.10 1.77
N LEU A 41 -6.47 -2.28 1.07
CA LEU A 41 -7.76 -1.74 1.52
C LEU A 41 -8.20 -2.40 2.83
N ALA A 42 -8.06 -3.71 2.94
CA ALA A 42 -8.40 -4.44 4.16
C ALA A 42 -7.50 -4.06 5.33
N GLU A 43 -6.20 -3.94 5.09
CA GLU A 43 -5.24 -3.48 6.10
C GLU A 43 -5.58 -2.05 6.56
N SER A 44 -5.91 -1.17 5.63
CA SER A 44 -6.26 0.23 5.94
C SER A 44 -7.53 0.29 6.78
N TYR A 45 -8.55 -0.50 6.46
CA TYR A 45 -9.77 -0.57 7.26
C TYR A 45 -9.45 -0.98 8.69
N ARG A 46 -8.67 -2.06 8.86
CA ARG A 46 -8.29 -2.53 10.18
C ARG A 46 -7.60 -1.43 10.99
N THR A 47 -6.64 -0.74 10.39
CA THR A 47 -5.89 0.32 11.07
C THR A 47 -6.75 1.53 11.39
N LEU A 48 -7.54 2.02 10.42
CA LEU A 48 -8.40 3.19 10.61
C LEU A 48 -9.43 3.00 11.72
N THR A 49 -9.92 1.76 11.90
CA THR A 49 -10.92 1.46 12.92
C THR A 49 -10.32 1.10 14.28
N THR A 50 -8.99 1.02 14.39
CA THR A 50 -8.27 0.67 15.63
C THR A 50 -7.24 1.72 16.06
N LEU A 51 -7.26 2.90 15.46
CA LEU A 51 -6.44 4.03 15.91
C LEU A 51 -6.83 4.50 17.30
N LYS A 52 -5.96 5.29 17.93
CA LYS A 52 -6.27 5.92 19.23
C LYS A 52 -7.59 6.70 19.17
N HIS A 53 -7.82 7.41 18.05
CA HIS A 53 -9.08 8.08 17.76
C HIS A 53 -9.64 7.45 16.48
N PRO A 54 -10.32 6.29 16.61
CA PRO A 54 -10.68 5.51 15.44
C PRO A 54 -11.81 6.14 14.64
N LEU A 55 -11.81 5.88 13.33
CA LEU A 55 -13.00 6.11 12.52
C LEU A 55 -14.05 5.06 12.89
N THR A 56 -15.32 5.45 12.81
CA THR A 56 -16.39 4.45 12.89
C THR A 56 -16.30 3.51 11.68
N PRO A 57 -16.81 2.28 11.78
CA PRO A 57 -16.86 1.38 10.62
C PRO A 57 -17.48 2.02 9.39
N GLU A 58 -18.57 2.76 9.54
CA GLU A 58 -19.24 3.41 8.41
C GLU A 58 -18.38 4.53 7.80
N ASN A 59 -17.73 5.34 8.61
CA ASN A 59 -16.84 6.40 8.10
C ASN A 59 -15.60 5.82 7.42
N ALA A 60 -15.03 4.74 7.97
CA ALA A 60 -13.90 4.06 7.34
C ALA A 60 -14.30 3.47 5.98
N ARG A 61 -15.47 2.84 5.91
CA ARG A 61 -16.01 2.31 4.66
C ARG A 61 -16.18 3.41 3.62
N ALA A 62 -16.82 4.50 3.99
CA ALA A 62 -17.08 5.61 3.06
C ALA A 62 -15.77 6.21 2.52
N ALA A 63 -14.79 6.43 3.40
CA ALA A 63 -13.48 6.97 3.01
C ALA A 63 -12.74 6.03 2.06
N LEU A 64 -12.75 4.73 2.35
CA LEU A 64 -12.05 3.74 1.52
C LEU A 64 -12.75 3.51 0.19
N ASP A 65 -14.07 3.50 0.15
CA ASP A 65 -14.82 3.40 -1.11
C ASP A 65 -14.53 4.59 -2.03
N ASP A 66 -14.51 5.79 -1.47
CA ASP A 66 -14.17 7.00 -2.23
C ASP A 66 -12.75 6.93 -2.78
N LEU A 67 -11.79 6.55 -1.93
CA LEU A 67 -10.39 6.44 -2.32
C LEU A 67 -10.19 5.36 -3.38
N ALA A 68 -10.81 4.20 -3.21
CA ALA A 68 -10.72 3.09 -4.15
C ALA A 68 -11.23 3.47 -5.54
N GLY A 69 -12.26 4.32 -5.60
CA GLY A 69 -12.79 4.82 -6.86
C GLY A 69 -11.82 5.71 -7.65
N LYS A 70 -10.75 6.16 -7.02
CA LYS A 70 -9.73 7.03 -7.63
C LYS A 70 -8.43 6.28 -7.94
N MET A 71 -8.40 4.97 -7.78
CA MET A 71 -7.19 4.16 -7.91
C MET A 71 -7.44 2.94 -8.79
N GLU A 72 -6.37 2.40 -9.38
CA GLU A 72 -6.38 1.04 -9.89
C GLU A 72 -6.07 0.07 -8.76
N LEU A 73 -6.85 -1.00 -8.70
CA LEU A 73 -6.73 -2.02 -7.65
C LEU A 73 -6.18 -3.31 -8.23
N ALA A 74 -5.07 -3.79 -7.70
CA ALA A 74 -4.57 -5.12 -8.03
C ALA A 74 -5.45 -6.16 -7.31
N PRO A 75 -6.10 -7.07 -8.06
CA PRO A 75 -6.90 -8.11 -7.45
C PRO A 75 -6.02 -9.10 -6.69
N GLY A 76 -6.59 -9.74 -5.66
CA GLY A 76 -5.89 -10.79 -4.91
C GLY A 76 -5.95 -12.14 -5.65
N THR A 77 -5.26 -12.26 -6.77
CA THR A 77 -5.25 -13.50 -7.54
C THR A 77 -4.33 -14.55 -6.92
N PRO A 78 -4.60 -15.84 -7.13
CA PRO A 78 -3.68 -16.89 -6.67
C PRO A 78 -2.24 -16.69 -7.14
N GLN A 79 -2.05 -16.19 -8.37
CA GLN A 79 -0.73 -15.96 -8.95
C GLN A 79 0.06 -14.92 -8.17
N ILE A 80 -0.59 -13.83 -7.75
CA ILE A 80 0.06 -12.78 -6.97
C ILE A 80 0.54 -13.34 -5.62
N TYR A 81 -0.30 -14.10 -4.92
CA TYR A 81 0.07 -14.70 -3.64
C TYR A 81 1.18 -15.73 -3.78
N LYS A 82 1.12 -16.60 -4.79
CA LYS A 82 2.15 -17.60 -5.05
C LYS A 82 3.49 -16.95 -5.37
N GLU A 83 3.50 -15.90 -6.17
CA GLU A 83 4.73 -15.16 -6.50
C GLU A 83 5.33 -14.49 -5.28
N ALA A 84 4.51 -13.88 -4.42
CA ALA A 84 4.99 -13.29 -3.17
C ALA A 84 5.65 -14.34 -2.26
N ILE A 85 5.01 -15.50 -2.12
CA ILE A 85 5.56 -16.61 -1.34
C ILE A 85 6.88 -17.08 -1.93
N ARG A 86 6.97 -17.21 -3.25
CA ARG A 86 8.20 -17.61 -3.94
C ARG A 86 9.34 -16.63 -3.64
N ARG A 87 9.08 -15.32 -3.74
CA ARG A 87 10.10 -14.30 -3.46
C ARG A 87 10.57 -14.36 -2.00
N MET A 88 9.65 -14.61 -1.06
CA MET A 88 10.01 -14.78 0.33
C MET A 88 10.94 -15.98 0.52
N ALA A 89 10.57 -17.13 -0.03
CA ALA A 89 11.33 -18.37 0.12
C ALA A 89 12.71 -18.26 -0.55
N ASP A 90 12.76 -17.72 -1.77
CA ASP A 90 14.03 -17.55 -2.50
C ASP A 90 15.01 -16.66 -1.74
N GLY A 91 14.52 -15.65 -1.05
CA GLY A 91 15.37 -14.76 -0.24
C GLY A 91 15.63 -15.23 1.18
N GLY A 92 15.07 -16.37 1.58
CA GLY A 92 15.21 -16.88 2.96
C GLY A 92 14.47 -16.04 3.98
N HIS A 93 13.40 -15.36 3.58
CA HIS A 93 12.60 -14.50 4.46
C HIS A 93 11.43 -15.25 5.06
N ALA A 94 11.00 -14.82 6.25
CA ALA A 94 9.90 -15.43 6.98
C ALA A 94 9.00 -14.38 7.64
N GLY A 95 7.80 -14.81 8.00
CA GLY A 95 6.90 -14.01 8.83
C GLY A 95 6.15 -12.90 8.07
N ALA A 96 5.91 -11.80 8.77
CA ALA A 96 5.02 -10.73 8.30
C ALA A 96 5.54 -9.97 7.07
N MET A 97 6.81 -10.13 6.70
CA MET A 97 7.35 -9.54 5.46
C MET A 97 6.62 -10.03 4.21
N ILE A 98 5.85 -11.10 4.31
CA ILE A 98 5.03 -11.60 3.19
C ILE A 98 4.10 -10.50 2.67
N TYR A 99 3.60 -9.63 3.54
CA TYR A 99 2.69 -8.56 3.11
C TYR A 99 3.43 -7.51 2.28
N ASP A 100 4.68 -7.20 2.63
CA ASP A 100 5.50 -6.29 1.83
C ASP A 100 5.82 -6.89 0.45
N ALA A 101 6.15 -8.17 0.42
CA ALA A 101 6.36 -8.90 -0.83
C ALA A 101 5.09 -8.90 -1.69
N LEU A 102 3.94 -9.13 -1.07
CA LEU A 102 2.64 -9.13 -1.74
C LEU A 102 2.37 -7.78 -2.43
N HIS A 103 2.61 -6.67 -1.75
CA HIS A 103 2.41 -5.34 -2.31
C HIS A 103 3.37 -5.07 -3.46
N CYS A 104 4.62 -5.50 -3.35
CA CYS A 104 5.59 -5.34 -4.45
C CYS A 104 5.18 -6.13 -5.70
N VAL A 105 4.68 -7.35 -5.53
CA VAL A 105 4.16 -8.15 -6.63
C VAL A 105 2.94 -7.47 -7.26
N ALA A 106 2.01 -6.97 -6.44
CA ALA A 106 0.84 -6.25 -6.91
C ALA A 106 1.22 -4.99 -7.68
N ALA A 107 2.19 -4.23 -7.19
CA ALA A 107 2.69 -3.02 -7.85
C ALA A 107 3.27 -3.35 -9.23
N LYS A 108 4.03 -4.43 -9.34
CA LYS A 108 4.59 -4.88 -10.62
C LYS A 108 3.48 -5.31 -11.58
N GLU A 109 2.48 -6.02 -11.09
CA GLU A 109 1.35 -6.49 -11.90
C GLU A 109 0.59 -5.31 -12.52
N LEU A 110 0.45 -4.22 -11.79
CA LEU A 110 -0.18 -3.00 -12.30
C LEU A 110 0.80 -2.08 -13.04
N LYS A 111 2.02 -2.55 -13.32
CA LYS A 111 3.05 -1.77 -14.05
C LYS A 111 3.31 -0.43 -13.41
N SER A 112 3.44 -0.42 -12.09
CA SER A 112 3.74 0.80 -11.34
C SER A 112 5.18 1.22 -11.54
N ASP A 113 5.40 2.53 -11.64
CA ASP A 113 6.74 3.11 -11.79
C ASP A 113 7.40 3.37 -10.45
N LYS A 114 6.58 3.62 -9.43
CA LYS A 114 7.03 4.01 -8.09
C LYS A 114 6.13 3.37 -7.03
N ILE A 115 6.71 3.03 -5.90
CA ILE A 115 5.99 2.66 -4.68
C ILE A 115 6.32 3.69 -3.61
N VAL A 116 5.29 4.20 -2.92
CA VAL A 116 5.47 5.03 -1.72
C VAL A 116 5.04 4.22 -0.51
N THR A 117 5.92 4.14 0.48
CA THR A 117 5.69 3.33 1.69
C THR A 117 6.46 3.90 2.87
N ARG A 118 6.04 3.56 4.08
CA ARG A 118 6.81 3.84 5.30
C ARG A 118 7.80 2.73 5.62
N ASN A 119 7.76 1.62 4.90
CA ASN A 119 8.58 0.44 5.12
C ASN A 119 9.61 0.22 4.00
N LYS A 120 10.28 1.31 3.57
CA LYS A 120 11.19 1.27 2.44
C LYS A 120 12.23 0.15 2.51
N PRO A 121 12.93 -0.10 3.64
CA PRO A 121 13.93 -1.18 3.67
C PRO A 121 13.36 -2.55 3.32
N GLN A 122 12.17 -2.87 3.79
CA GLN A 122 11.50 -4.14 3.49
C GLN A 122 11.05 -4.20 2.03
N PHE A 123 10.48 -3.11 1.52
CA PHE A 123 10.03 -3.04 0.13
C PHE A 123 11.20 -3.13 -0.86
N ASP A 124 12.33 -2.55 -0.54
CA ASP A 124 13.53 -2.62 -1.40
C ASP A 124 13.98 -4.07 -1.64
N LEU A 125 13.70 -4.99 -0.71
CA LEU A 125 14.03 -6.40 -0.87
C LEU A 125 13.23 -7.08 -2.00
N PHE A 126 12.05 -6.57 -2.33
CA PHE A 126 11.10 -7.22 -3.24
C PHE A 126 10.72 -6.38 -4.46
N ALA A 127 11.05 -5.10 -4.47
CA ALA A 127 10.56 -4.17 -5.49
C ALA A 127 11.19 -4.35 -6.87
N GLY A 128 12.34 -5.04 -6.94
CA GLY A 128 13.06 -5.20 -8.22
C GLY A 128 13.46 -3.84 -8.78
N LYS A 129 12.99 -3.52 -9.98
CA LYS A 129 13.32 -2.28 -10.67
C LYS A 129 12.39 -1.12 -10.35
N ILE A 130 11.35 -1.34 -9.56
CA ILE A 130 10.41 -0.28 -9.19
C ILE A 130 11.08 0.63 -8.17
N ASP A 131 11.00 1.94 -8.40
CA ASP A 131 11.50 2.95 -7.46
C ASP A 131 10.68 2.91 -6.17
N VAL A 132 11.35 2.89 -5.03
CA VAL A 132 10.67 2.93 -3.71
C VAL A 132 11.04 4.23 -3.02
N GLU A 133 10.03 5.03 -2.71
CA GLU A 133 10.22 6.26 -1.93
C GLU A 133 9.62 6.09 -0.54
N ALA A 134 10.34 6.60 0.45
CA ALA A 134 9.91 6.53 1.83
C ALA A 134 9.00 7.70 2.19
N LEU A 135 7.91 7.40 2.86
CA LEU A 135 7.16 8.37 3.62
C LEU A 135 7.85 8.50 4.99
N ALA A 136 8.38 9.66 5.26
CA ALA A 136 9.16 9.89 6.47
C ALA A 136 8.29 9.88 7.74
#